data_2853e177f2499ed0f2c2e4ffc496d8fb
#
_entry.id   2853e177f2499ed0f2c2e4ffc496d8fb
#
_cell.length_a   1.000
_cell.length_b   1.000
_cell.length_c   1.000
_cell.angle_alpha   90.00
_cell.angle_beta   90.00
_cell.angle_gamma   90.00
#
_symmetry.space_group_name_H-M   'P 1'
#
loop_
_entity.id
_entity.type
_entity.pdbx_description
1 polymer ?
#
loop_
_entity_poly.entity_id
_entity_poly.type
_entity_poly.pdbx_seq_one_letter_code
_entity_poly.pdbx_strand_id
1 'polypeptide(L)'
;HFISSEIIYTSSANRALYTSILLAKSLSINFSKIKICDELYTFSFTEVMEFIRTIDNIYSNVVLVGHNPAYTEISNYFSENKILNLPTARWFSLKFESDNWSDIIDLKPISYLNNLKSGV
;
A
#
# COMPACT_ATOMS: atom_id res chain seq x y z
N HIS A 1 11.37 -5.76 4.54
CA HIS A 1 10.88 -5.02 5.53
C HIS A 1 9.40 -5.05 5.81
N PHE A 2 8.69 -6.05 5.31
CA PHE A 2 7.32 -6.26 5.71
C PHE A 2 7.36 -7.12 6.96
N ILE A 3 7.12 -6.49 8.08
CA ILE A 3 6.84 -7.22 9.31
C ILE A 3 5.47 -7.79 9.08
N SER A 4 5.27 -9.06 9.25
CA SER A 4 4.05 -9.81 9.03
C SER A 4 2.81 -8.93 8.85
N SER A 5 2.41 -8.74 7.58
CA SER A 5 1.16 -8.07 7.28
C SER A 5 0.00 -8.94 7.73
N GLU A 6 -1.00 -8.30 8.30
CA GLU A 6 -2.18 -9.01 8.79
C GLU A 6 -3.18 -9.26 7.68
N ILE A 7 -3.16 -8.42 6.63
CA ILE A 7 -4.09 -8.51 5.53
C ILE A 7 -3.49 -7.86 4.28
N ILE A 8 -3.84 -8.40 3.13
CA ILE A 8 -3.49 -7.83 1.82
C ILE A 8 -4.79 -7.44 1.13
N TYR A 9 -4.97 -6.16 0.88
CA TYR A 9 -6.06 -5.66 0.05
C TYR A 9 -5.56 -5.47 -1.37
N THR A 10 -6.25 -6.01 -2.34
CA THR A 10 -5.82 -5.94 -3.74
C THR A 10 -6.95 -5.49 -4.65
N SER A 11 -6.57 -4.74 -5.70
CA SER A 11 -7.44 -4.51 -6.82
C SER A 11 -7.88 -5.84 -7.44
N SER A 12 -9.03 -5.85 -8.10
CA SER A 12 -9.57 -7.02 -8.81
C SER A 12 -8.90 -7.26 -10.16
N ALA A 13 -8.03 -6.38 -10.62
CA ALA A 13 -7.33 -6.57 -11.89
C ALA A 13 -6.40 -7.78 -11.80
N ASN A 14 -6.29 -8.53 -12.89
CA ASN A 14 -5.49 -9.77 -12.92
C ASN A 14 -4.04 -9.54 -12.49
N ARG A 15 -3.43 -8.45 -12.94
CA ARG A 15 -2.04 -8.15 -12.60
C ARG A 15 -1.86 -7.93 -11.10
N ALA A 16 -2.80 -7.22 -10.48
CA ALA A 16 -2.75 -6.97 -9.05
C ALA A 16 -2.98 -8.26 -8.26
N LEU A 17 -3.92 -9.09 -8.69
CA LEU A 17 -4.17 -10.38 -8.05
C LEU A 17 -2.94 -11.27 -8.09
N TYR A 18 -2.29 -11.34 -9.25
CA TYR A 18 -1.08 -12.14 -9.39
C TYR A 18 0.03 -11.66 -8.46
N THR A 19 0.24 -10.33 -8.41
CA THR A 19 1.22 -9.73 -7.51
C THR A 19 0.90 -10.07 -6.05
N SER A 20 -0.36 -10.01 -5.68
CA SER A 20 -0.79 -10.30 -4.31
C SER A 20 -0.51 -11.75 -3.92
N ILE A 21 -0.72 -12.68 -4.84
CA ILE A 21 -0.42 -14.10 -4.61
C ILE A 21 1.08 -14.31 -4.41
N LEU A 22 1.90 -13.67 -5.24
CA LEU A 22 3.35 -13.76 -5.11
C LEU A 22 3.84 -13.17 -3.78
N LEU A 23 3.27 -12.04 -3.38
CA LEU A 23 3.60 -11.43 -2.09
C LEU A 23 3.23 -12.35 -0.93
N ALA A 24 2.04 -12.92 -0.97
CA ALA A 24 1.59 -13.82 0.09
C ALA A 24 2.52 -15.02 0.23
N LYS A 25 2.96 -15.58 -0.90
CA LYS A 25 3.94 -16.68 -0.88
C LYS A 25 5.27 -16.25 -0.28
N SER A 26 5.79 -15.10 -0.73
CA SER A 26 7.07 -14.58 -0.24
C SER A 26 7.06 -14.31 1.24
N LEU A 27 5.95 -13.81 1.75
CA LEU A 27 5.82 -13.39 3.15
C LEU A 27 5.24 -14.48 4.04
N SER A 28 4.98 -15.65 3.47
CA SER A 28 4.34 -16.78 4.19
C SER A 28 3.00 -16.39 4.79
N ILE A 29 2.23 -15.60 4.05
CA ILE A 29 0.89 -15.19 4.45
C ILE A 29 -0.11 -16.14 3.81
N ASN A 30 -1.08 -16.59 4.60
CA ASN A 30 -2.13 -17.47 4.10
C ASN A 30 -2.97 -16.72 3.05
N PHE A 31 -3.32 -17.39 1.96
CA PHE A 31 -4.11 -16.78 0.89
C PHE A 31 -5.48 -16.28 1.37
N SER A 32 -6.00 -16.85 2.45
CA SER A 32 -7.25 -16.36 3.04
C SER A 32 -7.16 -14.93 3.55
N LYS A 33 -5.94 -14.40 3.69
CA LYS A 33 -5.72 -13.01 4.10
C LYS A 33 -5.71 -12.04 2.92
N ILE A 34 -5.88 -12.52 1.71
CA ILE A 34 -6.00 -11.66 0.53
C ILE A 34 -7.46 -11.29 0.34
N LYS A 35 -7.75 -9.99 0.35
CA LYS A 35 -9.09 -9.47 0.12
C LYS A 35 -9.12 -8.68 -1.17
N ILE A 36 -10.01 -9.09 -2.08
CA ILE A 36 -10.18 -8.42 -3.37
C ILE A 36 -11.16 -7.26 -3.18
N CYS A 37 -10.73 -6.07 -3.55
CA CYS A 37 -11.53 -4.86 -3.36
C CYS A 37 -11.61 -4.09 -4.67
N ASP A 38 -12.80 -3.99 -5.26
CA ASP A 38 -13.00 -3.26 -6.50
C ASP A 38 -12.67 -1.79 -6.35
N GLU A 39 -12.81 -1.24 -5.15
CA GLU A 39 -12.46 0.14 -4.85
C GLU A 39 -11.00 0.45 -5.13
N LEU A 40 -10.14 -0.56 -5.11
CA LEU A 40 -8.72 -0.39 -5.42
C LEU A 40 -8.42 -0.50 -6.91
N TYR A 41 -9.42 -0.82 -7.73
CA TYR A 41 -9.27 -0.80 -9.18
C TYR A 41 -9.47 0.64 -9.65
N THR A 42 -8.49 1.46 -9.35
CA THR A 42 -8.55 2.89 -9.59
C THR A 42 -7.14 3.45 -9.78
N PHE A 43 -7.06 4.58 -10.47
CA PHE A 43 -5.82 5.32 -10.64
C PHE A 43 -5.82 6.60 -9.80
N SER A 44 -6.85 6.80 -9.01
CA SER A 44 -7.06 8.04 -8.26
C SER A 44 -6.48 7.97 -6.86
N PHE A 45 -5.60 8.92 -6.55
CA PHE A 45 -5.08 9.12 -5.20
C PHE A 45 -6.21 9.26 -4.18
N THR A 46 -7.20 10.09 -4.50
CA THR A 46 -8.31 10.37 -3.59
C THR A 46 -9.10 9.11 -3.27
N GLU A 47 -9.37 8.29 -4.27
CA GLU A 47 -10.13 7.06 -4.05
C GLU A 47 -9.38 6.06 -3.19
N VAL A 48 -8.06 5.94 -3.40
CA VAL A 48 -7.27 5.04 -2.56
C VAL A 48 -7.21 5.55 -1.12
N MET A 49 -7.05 6.86 -0.93
CA MET A 49 -7.04 7.43 0.41
C MET A 49 -8.39 7.24 1.11
N GLU A 50 -9.49 7.37 0.39
CA GLU A 50 -10.81 7.08 0.96
C GLU A 50 -10.94 5.61 1.38
N PHE A 51 -10.40 4.70 0.58
CA PHE A 51 -10.37 3.29 0.96
C PHE A 51 -9.59 3.09 2.27
N ILE A 52 -8.41 3.70 2.37
CA ILE A 52 -7.58 3.59 3.58
C ILE A 52 -8.33 4.05 4.81
N ARG A 53 -9.11 5.11 4.69
CA ARG A 53 -9.91 5.63 5.82
C ARG A 53 -10.92 4.62 6.35
N THR A 54 -11.33 3.67 5.52
CA THR A 54 -12.34 2.68 5.88
C THR A 54 -11.76 1.38 6.41
N ILE A 55 -10.44 1.23 6.42
CA ILE A 55 -9.79 0.00 6.90
C ILE A 55 -10.11 -0.20 8.37
N ASP A 56 -10.45 -1.44 8.71
CA ASP A 56 -10.76 -1.80 10.10
C ASP A 56 -9.51 -1.60 10.98
N ASN A 57 -9.68 -0.90 12.08
CA ASN A 57 -8.59 -0.57 12.98
C ASN A 57 -8.06 -1.76 13.78
N ILE A 58 -8.68 -2.92 13.66
CA ILE A 58 -8.11 -4.14 14.24
C ILE A 58 -6.81 -4.54 13.53
N TYR A 59 -6.62 -4.10 12.28
CA TYR A 59 -5.42 -4.39 11.53
C TYR A 59 -4.37 -3.32 11.77
N SER A 60 -3.21 -3.72 12.27
CA SER A 60 -2.09 -2.79 12.47
C SER A 60 -1.17 -2.73 11.25
N ASN A 61 -1.13 -3.80 10.46
CA ASN A 61 -0.26 -3.89 9.30
C ASN A 61 -1.06 -4.34 8.09
N VAL A 62 -1.13 -3.49 7.07
CA VAL A 62 -1.86 -3.81 5.86
C VAL A 62 -0.96 -3.61 4.64
N VAL A 63 -1.22 -4.39 3.61
CA VAL A 63 -0.59 -4.21 2.29
C VAL A 63 -1.70 -3.85 1.32
N LEU A 64 -1.43 -2.86 0.48
CA LEU A 64 -2.34 -2.46 -0.59
C LEU A 64 -1.66 -2.73 -1.93
N VAL A 65 -2.36 -3.38 -2.83
CA VAL A 65 -1.87 -3.67 -4.18
C VAL A 65 -2.84 -3.07 -5.18
N GLY A 66 -2.34 -2.21 -6.04
CA GLY A 66 -3.20 -1.52 -7.00
C GLY A 66 -2.40 -0.88 -8.11
N HIS A 67 -2.75 0.33 -8.49
CA HIS A 67 -2.34 0.91 -9.76
C HIS A 67 -1.76 2.31 -9.62
N ASN A 68 -0.79 2.62 -10.47
CA ASN A 68 -0.31 3.97 -10.64
C ASN A 68 -1.23 4.74 -11.60
N PRO A 69 -1.28 6.08 -11.51
CA PRO A 69 -0.38 6.90 -10.68
C PRO A 69 -0.79 7.07 -9.22
N ALA A 70 -1.88 6.45 -8.78
CA ALA A 70 -2.37 6.65 -7.42
C ALA A 70 -1.27 6.40 -6.37
N TYR A 71 -0.53 5.31 -6.49
CA TYR A 71 0.47 4.97 -5.48
C TYR A 71 1.71 5.83 -5.54
N THR A 72 2.10 6.30 -6.73
CA THR A 72 3.15 7.30 -6.84
C THR A 72 2.74 8.58 -6.11
N GLU A 73 1.49 9.00 -6.28
CA GLU A 73 0.98 10.19 -5.62
C GLU A 73 0.92 10.02 -4.10
N ILE A 74 0.54 8.83 -3.62
CA ILE A 74 0.53 8.55 -2.18
C ILE A 74 1.95 8.62 -1.62
N SER A 75 2.90 7.99 -2.29
CA SER A 75 4.28 8.06 -1.87
C SER A 75 4.76 9.51 -1.78
N ASN A 76 4.45 10.30 -2.81
CA ASN A 76 4.88 11.70 -2.84
C ASN A 76 4.15 12.56 -1.81
N TYR A 77 2.93 12.22 -1.48
CA TYR A 77 2.19 12.97 -0.45
C TYR A 77 2.87 12.84 0.91
N PHE A 78 3.38 11.65 1.23
CA PHE A 78 3.94 11.37 2.55
C PHE A 78 5.46 11.47 2.60
N SER A 79 6.14 11.59 1.47
CA SER A 79 7.61 11.60 1.41
C SER A 79 8.13 13.00 1.09
N GLU A 80 9.26 13.37 1.69
CA GLU A 80 9.96 14.60 1.33
C GLU A 80 10.69 14.43 0.02
N ASN A 81 11.08 13.22 -0.34
CA ASN A 81 11.80 12.92 -1.57
C ASN A 81 10.82 12.45 -2.63
N LYS A 82 10.45 13.35 -3.53
CA LYS A 82 9.45 13.04 -4.56
C LYS A 82 10.04 12.15 -5.63
N ILE A 83 9.17 11.28 -6.18
CA ILE A 83 9.52 10.42 -7.32
C ILE A 83 8.59 10.76 -8.48
N LEU A 84 9.07 10.52 -9.71
CA LEU A 84 8.26 10.77 -10.90
C LEU A 84 7.25 9.66 -11.12
N ASN A 85 7.67 8.43 -10.89
CA ASN A 85 6.82 7.27 -11.09
C ASN A 85 7.36 6.11 -10.27
N LEU A 86 6.45 5.37 -9.63
CA LEU A 86 6.80 4.15 -8.91
C LEU A 86 6.83 3.01 -9.94
N PRO A 87 8.02 2.48 -10.27
CA PRO A 87 8.11 1.44 -11.29
C PRO A 87 7.42 0.15 -10.89
N THR A 88 7.16 -0.70 -11.87
CA THR A 88 6.62 -2.04 -11.65
C THR A 88 7.52 -2.82 -10.68
N ALA A 89 6.92 -3.59 -9.80
CA ALA A 89 7.60 -4.41 -8.79
C ALA A 89 8.37 -3.59 -7.76
N ARG A 90 8.10 -2.30 -7.67
CA ARG A 90 8.63 -1.45 -6.61
C ARG A 90 7.56 -1.19 -5.57
N TRP A 91 8.02 -0.92 -4.36
CA TRP A 91 7.11 -0.72 -3.24
C TRP A 91 7.62 0.39 -2.34
N PHE A 92 6.73 0.92 -1.54
CA PHE A 92 7.10 1.76 -0.41
C PHE A 92 6.29 1.33 0.82
N SER A 93 6.82 1.63 1.97
CA SER A 93 6.21 1.30 3.25
C SER A 93 6.18 2.55 4.11
N LEU A 94 5.05 2.76 4.74
CA LEU A 94 4.84 3.91 5.63
C LEU A 94 4.46 3.39 7.00
N LYS A 95 4.97 4.05 8.03
CA LYS A 95 4.60 3.77 9.41
C LYS A 95 4.07 5.02 10.06
N PHE A 96 2.92 4.91 10.70
CA PHE A 96 2.28 6.03 11.38
C PHE A 96 2.08 5.69 12.86
N GLU A 97 2.10 6.71 13.70
CA GLU A 97 1.74 6.56 15.11
C GLU A 97 0.29 7.00 15.26
N SER A 98 -0.62 6.04 15.16
CA SER A 98 -2.06 6.28 15.26
C SER A 98 -2.78 4.97 15.49
N ASP A 99 -3.91 5.04 16.16
CA ASP A 99 -4.80 3.89 16.36
C ASP A 99 -5.90 3.81 15.31
N ASN A 100 -5.98 4.80 14.41
CA ASN A 100 -7.06 4.90 13.43
C ASN A 100 -6.53 5.16 12.04
N TRP A 101 -6.90 4.29 11.09
CA TRP A 101 -6.55 4.50 9.68
C TRP A 101 -7.13 5.78 9.10
N SER A 102 -8.30 6.21 9.63
CA SER A 102 -8.93 7.43 9.15
C SER A 102 -8.11 8.70 9.42
N ASP A 103 -7.15 8.65 10.34
CA ASP A 103 -6.39 9.84 10.73
C ASP A 103 -5.10 10.02 9.97
N ILE A 104 -4.62 9.00 9.25
CA ILE A 104 -3.25 9.03 8.71
C ILE A 104 -3.03 10.09 7.65
N ILE A 105 -4.08 10.51 6.95
CA ILE A 105 -3.94 11.52 5.91
C ILE A 105 -3.43 12.85 6.47
N ASP A 106 -3.73 13.12 7.74
CA ASP A 106 -3.33 14.36 8.42
C ASP A 106 -2.05 14.22 9.22
N LEU A 107 -1.41 13.05 9.15
CA LEU A 107 -0.21 12.78 9.95
C LEU A 107 1.02 12.69 9.07
N LYS A 108 2.17 12.96 9.67
CA LYS A 108 3.45 12.64 9.05
C LYS A 108 3.83 11.22 9.43
N PRO A 109 4.30 10.41 8.48
CA PRO A 109 4.76 9.08 8.83
C PRO A 109 6.03 9.18 9.71
N ILE A 110 6.16 8.25 10.64
CA ILE A 110 7.38 8.16 11.46
C ILE A 110 8.48 7.41 10.72
N SER A 111 8.15 6.70 9.66
CA SER A 111 9.16 6.14 8.77
C SER A 111 8.62 5.99 7.36
N TYR A 112 9.51 6.08 6.39
CA TYR A 112 9.23 5.83 4.98
C TYR A 112 10.37 4.99 4.42
N LEU A 113 10.03 3.83 3.87
CA LEU A 113 11.00 2.93 3.25
C LEU A 113 10.54 2.58 1.85
N ASN A 114 11.48 2.34 0.96
CA ASN A 114 11.16 1.86 -0.38
C ASN A 114 12.29 0.98 -0.91
N ASN A 115 12.03 0.31 -2.02
CA ASN A 115 13.05 -0.49 -2.70
C ASN A 115 13.55 0.17 -3.98
N LEU A 116 13.39 1.48 -4.10
CA LEU A 116 13.97 2.23 -5.21
C LEU A 116 15.46 2.37 -4.97
N LYS A 117 16.24 2.13 -6.02
CA LYS A 117 17.69 2.27 -5.92
C LYS A 117 18.06 3.71 -6.19
N SER A 118 18.67 4.37 -5.20
CA SER A 118 19.15 5.72 -5.41
C SER A 118 20.30 5.71 -6.38
N GLY A 119 20.34 6.73 -7.23
CA GLY A 119 21.44 6.91 -8.17
C GLY A 119 21.44 5.99 -9.36
N VAL A 120 20.38 5.29 -9.57
CA VAL A 120 20.23 4.37 -10.71
C VAL A 120 19.23 4.90 -11.69
#